data_d9697da0fc03293469cde86824bebc5d
#
_entry.id   d9697da0fc03293469cde86824bebc5d
#
_cell.length_a   1.000
_cell.length_b   1.000
_cell.length_c   1.000
_cell.angle_alpha   90.00
_cell.angle_beta   90.00
_cell.angle_gamma   90.00
#
_symmetry.space_group_name_H-M   'P 1'
#
loop_
_entity.id
_entity.type
_entity.pdbx_description
1 polymer ?
#
loop_
_entity_poly.entity_id
_entity_poly.type
_entity_poly.pdbx_seq_one_letter_code
_entity_poly.pdbx_strand_id
1 'polypeptide(L)'
;MAAIPFENLDVLLGRGVRVDLESVTAKLVTARRGGYCFEHGTLFQAALRALGVEATAHAARVLLVTPKPEAPRTHMFLTIVDGGTTWVLDPGFGGPGPAVPLPLVEGQEIHHGRDVHQFVRRDGEWVLEGSIDGAMRPLWTSSLEPQFPVDFALANHYVSTFHESPFATRLMIRALTPEGRVSAMNRDVTVTQGTVTEKYQLADRAALRKLIAAHFGFDLPEIDHLRVASVPEWI
;
A
#
# COMPACT_ATOMS: atom_id res chain seq x y z
N MET A 1 -0.83 -1.18 8.06
CA MET A 1 0.45 -1.90 7.80
C MET A 1 1.18 -2.35 9.07
N ALA A 2 0.87 -1.80 10.24
CA ALA A 2 1.45 -2.31 11.51
C ALA A 2 0.89 -3.70 11.90
N ALA A 3 -0.41 -3.92 11.72
CA ALA A 3 -1.03 -5.20 12.03
C ALA A 3 -1.10 -6.16 10.82
N ILE A 4 -1.20 -5.59 9.62
CA ILE A 4 -1.32 -6.33 8.36
C ILE A 4 -0.34 -5.71 7.37
N PRO A 5 0.73 -6.42 6.98
CA PRO A 5 1.74 -5.89 6.10
C PRO A 5 1.24 -5.70 4.66
N PHE A 6 1.91 -4.83 3.91
CA PHE A 6 1.70 -4.70 2.48
C PHE A 6 2.53 -5.75 1.73
N GLU A 7 1.90 -6.48 0.78
CA GLU A 7 2.60 -7.43 -0.08
C GLU A 7 1.81 -7.73 -1.36
N ASN A 8 2.52 -8.11 -2.42
CA ASN A 8 1.93 -8.52 -3.71
C ASN A 8 2.28 -9.96 -4.10
N LEU A 9 2.58 -10.82 -3.14
CA LEU A 9 3.08 -12.18 -3.41
C LEU A 9 2.08 -13.04 -4.19
N ASP A 10 0.76 -12.91 -3.92
CA ASP A 10 -0.25 -13.71 -4.64
C ASP A 10 -0.33 -13.33 -6.13
N VAL A 11 -0.06 -12.06 -6.49
CA VAL A 11 0.06 -11.64 -7.89
C VAL A 11 1.25 -12.34 -8.53
N LEU A 12 2.42 -12.29 -7.90
CA LEU A 12 3.66 -12.88 -8.42
C LEU A 12 3.61 -14.42 -8.46
N LEU A 13 2.83 -15.04 -7.58
CA LEU A 13 2.58 -16.49 -7.57
C LEU A 13 1.48 -16.92 -8.56
N GLY A 14 0.86 -15.98 -9.29
CA GLY A 14 -0.19 -16.27 -10.26
C GLY A 14 -1.51 -16.77 -9.63
N ARG A 15 -1.75 -16.50 -8.35
CA ARG A 15 -2.93 -16.98 -7.62
C ARG A 15 -4.18 -16.14 -7.85
N GLY A 16 -4.02 -14.95 -8.45
CA GLY A 16 -5.05 -13.94 -8.50
C GLY A 16 -5.32 -13.34 -7.12
N VAL A 17 -5.88 -12.15 -7.09
CA VAL A 17 -6.25 -11.47 -5.84
C VAL A 17 -7.76 -11.19 -5.85
N ARG A 18 -8.45 -11.69 -4.83
CA ARG A 18 -9.87 -11.44 -4.61
C ARG A 18 -10.03 -10.31 -3.60
N VAL A 19 -10.93 -9.37 -3.92
CA VAL A 19 -11.15 -8.17 -3.09
C VAL A 19 -12.53 -8.17 -2.41
N ASP A 20 -13.27 -9.28 -2.48
CA ASP A 20 -14.48 -9.47 -1.68
C ASP A 20 -14.12 -9.66 -0.19
N LEU A 21 -14.99 -9.20 0.70
CA LEU A 21 -14.71 -9.19 2.13
C LEU A 21 -14.41 -10.58 2.73
N GLU A 22 -15.08 -11.63 2.25
CA GLU A 22 -14.86 -13.00 2.73
C GLU A 22 -13.42 -13.45 2.43
N SER A 23 -12.99 -13.32 1.17
CA SER A 23 -11.65 -13.68 0.73
C SER A 23 -10.57 -12.87 1.41
N VAL A 24 -10.79 -11.56 1.53
CA VAL A 24 -9.87 -10.64 2.22
C VAL A 24 -9.74 -11.00 3.70
N THR A 25 -10.85 -11.30 4.38
CA THR A 25 -10.85 -11.71 5.80
C THR A 25 -10.11 -13.03 5.97
N ALA A 26 -10.37 -14.01 5.10
CA ALA A 26 -9.69 -15.31 5.15
C ALA A 26 -8.16 -15.14 4.99
N LYS A 27 -7.70 -14.29 4.07
CA LYS A 27 -6.27 -14.06 3.83
C LYS A 27 -5.62 -13.20 4.92
N LEU A 28 -6.14 -12.01 5.19
CA LEU A 28 -5.47 -11.02 6.02
C LEU A 28 -5.65 -11.30 7.52
N VAL A 29 -6.79 -11.82 7.93
CA VAL A 29 -7.11 -12.06 9.35
C VAL A 29 -6.85 -13.51 9.73
N THR A 30 -7.48 -14.46 9.05
CA THR A 30 -7.39 -15.88 9.43
C THR A 30 -6.02 -16.47 9.10
N ALA A 31 -5.52 -16.26 7.87
CA ALA A 31 -4.20 -16.74 7.44
C ALA A 31 -3.06 -15.81 7.87
N ARG A 32 -3.36 -14.64 8.46
CA ARG A 32 -2.39 -13.63 8.91
C ARG A 32 -1.40 -13.21 7.82
N ARG A 33 -1.86 -13.23 6.57
CA ARG A 33 -1.09 -12.78 5.41
C ARG A 33 -1.17 -11.25 5.28
N GLY A 34 -0.34 -10.70 4.43
CA GLY A 34 -0.46 -9.34 3.95
C GLY A 34 -1.38 -9.21 2.73
N GLY A 35 -1.45 -8.01 2.21
CA GLY A 35 -2.16 -7.67 0.99
C GLY A 35 -1.80 -6.28 0.50
N TYR A 36 -2.51 -5.76 -0.50
CA TYR A 36 -2.28 -4.39 -0.98
C TYR A 36 -3.54 -3.51 -0.87
N CYS A 37 -3.51 -2.31 -1.41
CA CYS A 37 -4.48 -1.24 -1.11
C CYS A 37 -5.95 -1.67 -1.17
N PHE A 38 -6.36 -2.46 -2.17
CA PHE A 38 -7.74 -2.91 -2.31
C PHE A 38 -8.16 -3.87 -1.19
N GLU A 39 -7.27 -4.78 -0.79
CA GLU A 39 -7.53 -5.71 0.30
C GLU A 39 -7.55 -4.98 1.65
N HIS A 40 -6.56 -4.13 1.92
CA HIS A 40 -6.52 -3.30 3.13
C HIS A 40 -7.74 -2.36 3.23
N GLY A 41 -8.08 -1.67 2.13
CA GLY A 41 -9.22 -0.76 2.09
C GLY A 41 -10.54 -1.47 2.34
N THR A 42 -10.78 -2.62 1.69
CA THR A 42 -11.98 -3.43 1.89
C THR A 42 -12.14 -3.89 3.32
N LEU A 43 -11.07 -4.46 3.92
CA LEU A 43 -11.11 -4.92 5.30
C LEU A 43 -11.32 -3.76 6.28
N PHE A 44 -10.60 -2.67 6.09
CA PHE A 44 -10.67 -1.52 6.99
C PHE A 44 -12.01 -0.81 6.92
N GLN A 45 -12.61 -0.67 5.74
CA GLN A 45 -13.97 -0.12 5.59
C GLN A 45 -15.01 -1.00 6.30
N ALA A 46 -14.90 -2.31 6.18
CA ALA A 46 -15.79 -3.24 6.88
C ALA A 46 -15.62 -3.16 8.41
N ALA A 47 -14.38 -3.05 8.90
CA ALA A 47 -14.11 -2.88 10.32
C ALA A 47 -14.66 -1.56 10.87
N LEU A 48 -14.50 -0.45 10.15
CA LEU A 48 -15.07 0.85 10.51
C LEU A 48 -16.61 0.78 10.59
N ARG A 49 -17.25 0.17 9.58
CA ARG A 49 -18.70 -0.04 9.58
C ARG A 49 -19.17 -0.87 10.78
N ALA A 50 -18.44 -1.92 11.15
CA ALA A 50 -18.77 -2.74 12.32
C ALA A 50 -18.65 -1.96 13.64
N LEU A 51 -17.87 -0.89 13.67
CA LEU A 51 -17.72 0.05 14.78
C LEU A 51 -18.72 1.23 14.70
N GLY A 52 -19.61 1.25 13.72
CA GLY A 52 -20.58 2.34 13.53
C GLY A 52 -20.01 3.60 12.86
N VAL A 53 -18.83 3.49 12.23
CA VAL A 53 -18.19 4.59 11.51
C VAL A 53 -18.41 4.42 10.00
N GLU A 54 -19.12 5.37 9.39
CA GLU A 54 -19.33 5.39 7.94
C GLU A 54 -18.08 5.92 7.24
N ALA A 55 -17.53 5.11 6.32
CA ALA A 55 -16.36 5.46 5.52
C ALA A 55 -16.69 5.40 4.03
N THR A 56 -16.30 6.45 3.29
CA THR A 56 -16.43 6.51 1.83
C THR A 56 -15.14 6.06 1.17
N ALA A 57 -15.24 5.18 0.19
CA ALA A 57 -14.09 4.68 -0.57
C ALA A 57 -13.85 5.53 -1.83
N HIS A 58 -12.59 5.80 -2.12
CA HIS A 58 -12.14 6.62 -3.23
C HIS A 58 -11.00 5.95 -3.99
N ALA A 59 -10.91 6.25 -5.30
CA ALA A 59 -9.78 5.86 -6.12
C ALA A 59 -8.81 7.01 -6.32
N ALA A 60 -7.52 6.68 -6.37
CA ALA A 60 -6.45 7.63 -6.65
C ALA A 60 -5.53 7.14 -7.77
N ARG A 61 -4.86 8.10 -8.43
CA ARG A 61 -3.74 7.86 -9.37
C ARG A 61 -2.44 7.98 -8.61
N VAL A 62 -1.61 6.95 -8.64
CA VAL A 62 -0.28 6.97 -8.00
C VAL A 62 0.70 7.75 -8.87
N LEU A 63 1.36 8.75 -8.29
CA LEU A 63 2.23 9.70 -9.01
C LEU A 63 3.72 9.52 -8.69
N LEU A 64 4.11 8.49 -7.97
CA LEU A 64 5.50 8.26 -7.53
C LEU A 64 6.49 8.17 -8.70
N VAL A 65 6.09 7.53 -9.80
CA VAL A 65 6.96 7.29 -10.96
C VAL A 65 6.27 7.56 -12.29
N THR A 66 4.95 7.74 -12.29
CA THR A 66 4.14 7.89 -13.51
C THR A 66 3.45 9.25 -13.50
N PRO A 67 3.57 10.06 -14.56
CA PRO A 67 2.87 11.32 -14.63
C PRO A 67 1.36 11.13 -14.71
N LYS A 68 0.58 12.09 -14.21
CA LYS A 68 -0.88 12.00 -14.06
C LYS A 68 -1.63 11.50 -15.31
N PRO A 69 -1.32 11.96 -16.55
CA PRO A 69 -2.04 11.50 -17.74
C PRO A 69 -1.90 10.00 -18.03
N GLU A 70 -0.80 9.39 -17.58
CA GLU A 70 -0.46 7.99 -17.82
C GLU A 70 -0.75 7.09 -16.60
N ALA A 71 -0.97 7.68 -15.43
CA ALA A 71 -1.23 6.96 -14.19
C ALA A 71 -2.70 6.51 -14.11
N PRO A 72 -3.02 5.21 -14.11
CA PRO A 72 -4.39 4.74 -13.92
C PRO A 72 -4.85 4.94 -12.47
N ARG A 73 -6.18 4.89 -12.23
CA ARG A 73 -6.75 4.93 -10.88
C ARG A 73 -6.62 3.54 -10.22
N THR A 74 -5.46 3.27 -9.66
CA THR A 74 -5.09 1.94 -9.14
C THR A 74 -4.79 1.91 -7.65
N HIS A 75 -5.15 2.98 -6.93
CA HIS A 75 -5.01 3.03 -5.48
C HIS A 75 -6.35 3.30 -4.81
N MET A 76 -6.64 2.59 -3.73
CA MET A 76 -7.84 2.74 -2.90
C MET A 76 -7.46 3.34 -1.55
N PHE A 77 -8.18 4.38 -1.14
CA PHE A 77 -8.15 4.96 0.20
C PHE A 77 -9.56 5.29 0.68
N LEU A 78 -9.70 5.65 1.94
CA LEU A 78 -11.00 5.94 2.55
C LEU A 78 -11.04 7.37 3.09
N THR A 79 -12.25 7.93 3.23
CA THR A 79 -12.49 9.11 4.04
C THR A 79 -13.57 8.84 5.07
N ILE A 80 -13.48 9.50 6.21
CA ILE A 80 -14.52 9.61 7.22
C ILE A 80 -14.77 11.08 7.53
N VAL A 81 -15.92 11.41 8.09
CA VAL A 81 -16.21 12.74 8.65
C VAL A 81 -16.35 12.59 10.15
N ASP A 82 -15.53 13.29 10.90
CA ASP A 82 -15.59 13.34 12.36
C ASP A 82 -15.40 14.78 12.85
N GLY A 83 -16.28 15.25 13.74
CA GLY A 83 -16.25 16.62 14.26
C GLY A 83 -16.31 17.71 13.18
N GLY A 84 -16.93 17.45 12.03
CA GLY A 84 -16.98 18.38 10.89
C GLY A 84 -15.73 18.42 10.03
N THR A 85 -14.73 17.62 10.36
CA THR A 85 -13.47 17.47 9.60
C THR A 85 -13.54 16.20 8.75
N THR A 86 -13.14 16.29 7.49
CA THR A 86 -12.90 15.12 6.64
C THR A 86 -11.50 14.59 6.90
N TRP A 87 -11.41 13.30 7.25
CA TRP A 87 -10.15 12.61 7.48
C TRP A 87 -9.89 11.61 6.37
N VAL A 88 -8.69 11.61 5.86
CA VAL A 88 -8.18 10.62 4.90
C VAL A 88 -7.51 9.48 5.66
N LEU A 89 -7.93 8.25 5.36
CA LEU A 89 -7.43 7.01 5.91
C LEU A 89 -6.83 6.20 4.76
N ASP A 90 -5.52 6.01 4.79
CA ASP A 90 -4.79 5.29 3.73
C ASP A 90 -4.03 4.07 4.30
N PRO A 91 -4.75 2.97 4.62
CA PRO A 91 -4.15 1.82 5.28
C PRO A 91 -3.24 0.99 4.38
N GLY A 92 -3.31 1.18 3.07
CA GLY A 92 -2.77 0.27 2.07
C GLY A 92 -1.84 0.89 1.04
N PHE A 93 -1.32 2.10 1.23
CA PHE A 93 -0.32 2.66 0.32
C PHE A 93 1.05 2.04 0.55
N GLY A 94 1.46 1.13 -0.27
CA GLY A 94 2.72 0.36 -0.13
C GLY A 94 4.01 1.18 -0.25
N GLY A 95 3.93 2.48 -0.54
CA GLY A 95 5.02 3.44 -0.61
C GLY A 95 5.16 4.29 0.67
N PRO A 96 5.68 5.52 0.58
CA PRO A 96 5.85 6.44 1.71
C PRO A 96 4.54 7.10 2.16
N GLY A 97 3.45 6.33 2.19
CA GLY A 97 2.14 6.81 2.61
C GLY A 97 2.02 7.03 4.12
N PRO A 98 0.96 7.73 4.55
CA PRO A 98 0.75 8.07 5.94
C PRO A 98 0.49 6.84 6.81
N ALA A 99 1.05 6.85 8.02
CA ALA A 99 0.81 5.81 9.02
C ALA A 99 -0.35 6.15 9.96
N VAL A 100 -0.90 7.36 9.85
CA VAL A 100 -1.98 7.91 10.69
C VAL A 100 -3.04 8.55 9.81
N PRO A 101 -4.29 8.74 10.30
CA PRO A 101 -5.29 9.55 9.63
C PRO A 101 -4.80 10.98 9.41
N LEU A 102 -5.06 11.54 8.24
CA LEU A 102 -4.70 12.91 7.91
C LEU A 102 -5.96 13.76 7.71
N PRO A 103 -6.06 14.95 8.34
CA PRO A 103 -7.14 15.87 8.02
C PRO A 103 -6.99 16.38 6.59
N LEU A 104 -8.11 16.42 5.85
CA LEU A 104 -8.13 16.90 4.47
C LEU A 104 -8.17 18.42 4.45
N VAL A 105 -7.06 19.06 4.78
CA VAL A 105 -6.87 20.52 4.83
C VAL A 105 -5.74 20.90 3.90
N GLU A 106 -5.99 21.87 3.01
CA GLU A 106 -5.00 22.31 2.02
C GLU A 106 -3.82 23.03 2.68
N GLY A 107 -2.61 22.67 2.28
CA GLY A 107 -1.36 23.34 2.67
C GLY A 107 -0.92 23.10 4.12
N GLN A 108 -1.63 22.27 4.87
CA GLN A 108 -1.24 21.94 6.25
C GLN A 108 -0.24 20.78 6.24
N GLU A 109 0.97 21.02 6.71
CA GLU A 109 1.94 19.95 6.98
C GLU A 109 1.55 19.17 8.22
N ILE A 110 1.56 17.84 8.11
CA ILE A 110 1.27 16.90 9.19
C ILE A 110 2.53 16.05 9.39
N HIS A 111 3.09 16.15 10.59
CA HIS A 111 4.30 15.46 11.01
C HIS A 111 3.95 14.23 11.84
N HIS A 112 4.43 13.06 11.46
CA HIS A 112 4.32 11.82 12.23
C HIS A 112 5.67 11.09 12.22
N GLY A 113 6.39 11.17 13.31
CA GLY A 113 7.77 10.68 13.39
C GLY A 113 8.67 11.43 12.41
N ARG A 114 9.20 10.71 11.41
CA ARG A 114 10.05 11.28 10.35
C ARG A 114 9.27 11.62 9.08
N ASP A 115 8.05 11.15 9.00
CA ASP A 115 7.21 11.34 7.82
C ASP A 115 6.48 12.68 7.90
N VAL A 116 6.51 13.42 6.79
CA VAL A 116 5.79 14.68 6.62
C VAL A 116 4.87 14.51 5.43
N HIS A 117 3.61 14.84 5.61
CA HIS A 117 2.60 14.80 4.55
C HIS A 117 1.82 16.10 4.51
N GLN A 118 1.31 16.45 3.34
CA GLN A 118 0.36 17.55 3.17
C GLN A 118 -0.61 17.25 2.03
N PHE A 119 -1.75 17.91 2.05
CA PHE A 119 -2.65 17.97 0.90
C PHE A 119 -2.53 19.32 0.19
N VAL A 120 -2.46 19.28 -1.13
CA VAL A 120 -2.52 20.48 -2.00
C VAL A 120 -3.58 20.27 -3.08
N ARG A 121 -4.04 21.37 -3.68
CA ARG A 121 -4.95 21.32 -4.83
C ARG A 121 -4.16 21.57 -6.11
N ARG A 122 -4.35 20.67 -7.11
CA ARG A 122 -3.81 20.85 -8.47
C ARG A 122 -4.87 20.44 -9.48
N ASP A 123 -5.14 21.28 -10.44
CA ASP A 123 -6.13 21.05 -11.51
C ASP A 123 -7.49 20.59 -10.98
N GLY A 124 -7.94 21.15 -9.86
CA GLY A 124 -9.21 20.82 -9.23
C GLY A 124 -9.23 19.52 -8.41
N GLU A 125 -8.15 18.74 -8.41
CA GLU A 125 -8.03 17.51 -7.62
C GLU A 125 -7.18 17.72 -6.36
N TRP A 126 -7.38 16.85 -5.38
CA TRP A 126 -6.51 16.75 -4.23
C TRP A 126 -5.28 15.91 -4.55
N VAL A 127 -4.13 16.38 -4.14
CA VAL A 127 -2.85 15.68 -4.23
C VAL A 127 -2.33 15.47 -2.81
N LEU A 128 -2.11 14.22 -2.43
CA LEU A 128 -1.30 13.91 -1.26
C LEU A 128 0.17 14.01 -1.65
N GLU A 129 0.90 14.83 -0.93
CA GLU A 129 2.36 14.90 -1.01
C GLU A 129 2.98 14.33 0.26
N GLY A 130 4.17 13.75 0.12
CA GLY A 130 4.97 13.25 1.23
C GLY A 130 6.44 13.58 1.06
N SER A 131 7.16 13.72 2.18
CA SER A 131 8.60 13.96 2.17
C SER A 131 9.35 12.68 1.77
N ILE A 132 10.09 12.74 0.67
CA ILE A 132 10.98 11.68 0.18
C ILE A 132 12.36 12.31 0.00
N ASP A 133 13.36 11.79 0.70
CA ASP A 133 14.74 12.29 0.68
C ASP A 133 14.84 13.80 0.93
N GLY A 134 14.00 14.31 1.84
CA GLY A 134 13.97 15.72 2.25
C GLY A 134 13.22 16.66 1.30
N ALA A 135 12.58 16.16 0.26
CA ALA A 135 11.77 16.94 -0.66
C ALA A 135 10.31 16.47 -0.67
N MET A 136 9.34 17.39 -0.69
CA MET A 136 7.93 17.08 -0.88
C MET A 136 7.70 16.58 -2.30
N ARG A 137 7.10 15.42 -2.44
CA ARG A 137 6.81 14.79 -3.74
C ARG A 137 5.35 14.31 -3.78
N PRO A 138 4.66 14.41 -4.91
CA PRO A 138 3.32 13.90 -5.06
C PRO A 138 3.33 12.36 -4.93
N LEU A 139 2.47 11.86 -4.07
CA LEU A 139 2.27 10.42 -3.86
C LEU A 139 1.11 9.92 -4.72
N TRP A 140 -0.03 10.58 -4.61
CA TRP A 140 -1.21 10.27 -5.41
C TRP A 140 -2.13 11.49 -5.57
N THR A 141 -3.05 11.42 -6.54
CA THR A 141 -4.09 12.43 -6.78
C THR A 141 -5.47 11.79 -6.88
N SER A 142 -6.51 12.50 -6.40
CA SER A 142 -7.91 12.07 -6.45
C SER A 142 -8.88 13.25 -6.53
N SER A 143 -9.98 13.06 -7.27
CA SER A 143 -11.13 13.97 -7.28
C SER A 143 -12.03 13.83 -6.06
N LEU A 144 -11.81 12.82 -5.22
CA LEU A 144 -12.69 12.39 -4.12
C LEU A 144 -14.07 11.90 -4.57
N GLU A 145 -14.23 11.54 -5.82
CA GLU A 145 -15.44 10.89 -6.28
C GLU A 145 -15.61 9.54 -5.55
N PRO A 146 -16.76 9.27 -4.91
CA PRO A 146 -17.04 7.99 -4.30
C PRO A 146 -16.95 6.85 -5.31
N GLN A 147 -16.35 5.74 -4.91
CA GLN A 147 -16.21 4.54 -5.74
C GLN A 147 -16.95 3.37 -5.10
N PHE A 148 -17.35 2.44 -5.94
CA PHE A 148 -18.09 1.23 -5.56
C PHE A 148 -17.21 -0.01 -5.64
N PRO A 149 -17.59 -1.12 -5.01
CA PRO A 149 -16.79 -2.36 -5.04
C PRO A 149 -16.44 -2.86 -6.46
N VAL A 150 -17.33 -2.63 -7.44
CA VAL A 150 -17.08 -3.04 -8.84
C VAL A 150 -15.94 -2.24 -9.48
N ASP A 151 -15.76 -0.97 -9.12
CA ASP A 151 -14.70 -0.11 -9.64
C ASP A 151 -13.34 -0.63 -9.15
N PHE A 152 -13.26 -1.00 -7.88
CA PHE A 152 -12.07 -1.61 -7.32
C PHE A 152 -11.80 -3.02 -7.85
N ALA A 153 -12.83 -3.80 -8.18
CA ALA A 153 -12.65 -5.09 -8.85
C ALA A 153 -12.01 -4.93 -10.23
N LEU A 154 -12.41 -3.91 -11.01
CA LEU A 154 -11.79 -3.58 -12.30
C LEU A 154 -10.35 -3.12 -12.13
N ALA A 155 -10.09 -2.19 -11.20
CA ALA A 155 -8.76 -1.69 -10.93
C ALA A 155 -7.84 -2.80 -10.41
N ASN A 156 -8.34 -3.67 -9.54
CA ASN A 156 -7.63 -4.84 -9.04
C ASN A 156 -7.27 -5.82 -10.17
N HIS A 157 -8.21 -6.11 -11.08
CA HIS A 157 -7.95 -6.95 -12.24
C HIS A 157 -6.81 -6.36 -13.08
N TYR A 158 -6.86 -5.07 -13.40
CA TYR A 158 -5.79 -4.41 -14.13
C TYR A 158 -4.44 -4.54 -13.41
N VAL A 159 -4.39 -4.20 -12.13
CA VAL A 159 -3.14 -4.22 -11.33
C VAL A 159 -2.54 -5.61 -11.24
N SER A 160 -3.38 -6.65 -11.08
CA SER A 160 -2.91 -8.02 -10.84
C SER A 160 -2.64 -8.83 -12.12
N THR A 161 -3.14 -8.39 -13.28
CA THR A 161 -3.04 -9.19 -14.52
C THR A 161 -2.36 -8.47 -15.69
N PHE A 162 -2.31 -7.12 -15.69
CA PHE A 162 -1.64 -6.39 -16.75
C PHE A 162 -0.13 -6.65 -16.68
N HIS A 163 0.44 -7.16 -17.75
CA HIS A 163 1.81 -7.68 -17.79
C HIS A 163 2.91 -6.63 -17.52
N GLU A 164 2.61 -5.35 -17.73
CA GLU A 164 3.51 -4.23 -17.40
C GLU A 164 3.22 -3.60 -16.03
N SER A 165 2.21 -4.11 -15.32
CA SER A 165 1.90 -3.62 -13.98
C SER A 165 3.12 -3.81 -13.06
N PRO A 166 3.48 -2.78 -12.26
CA PRO A 166 4.52 -2.94 -11.23
C PRO A 166 4.24 -4.10 -10.28
N PHE A 167 2.96 -4.41 -10.03
CA PHE A 167 2.57 -5.53 -9.15
C PHE A 167 2.79 -6.90 -9.79
N ALA A 168 2.71 -7.00 -11.12
CA ALA A 168 2.98 -8.24 -11.85
C ALA A 168 4.48 -8.44 -12.15
N THR A 169 5.26 -7.36 -12.15
CA THR A 169 6.67 -7.40 -12.57
C THR A 169 7.68 -7.24 -11.45
N ARG A 170 7.29 -6.70 -10.29
CA ARG A 170 8.19 -6.39 -9.18
C ARG A 170 7.68 -6.97 -7.87
N LEU A 171 8.59 -7.43 -7.02
CA LEU A 171 8.29 -7.72 -5.63
C LEU A 171 8.19 -6.41 -4.85
N MET A 172 7.08 -6.22 -4.14
CA MET A 172 6.84 -5.06 -3.29
C MET A 172 6.28 -5.52 -1.95
N ILE A 173 7.05 -5.37 -0.89
CA ILE A 173 6.63 -5.71 0.47
C ILE A 173 6.98 -4.58 1.44
N ARG A 174 6.10 -4.33 2.41
CA ARG A 174 6.32 -3.33 3.46
C ARG A 174 5.56 -3.68 4.74
N ALA A 175 6.23 -3.53 5.87
CA ALA A 175 5.63 -3.60 7.19
C ALA A 175 6.05 -2.40 8.03
N LEU A 176 5.16 -1.93 8.90
CA LEU A 176 5.50 -1.02 10.00
C LEU A 176 5.79 -1.88 11.22
N THR A 177 6.89 -1.61 11.90
CA THR A 177 7.27 -2.26 13.16
C THR A 177 7.18 -1.24 14.30
N PRO A 178 7.16 -1.67 15.56
CA PRO A 178 7.18 -0.74 16.69
C PRO A 178 8.37 0.25 16.65
N GLU A 179 9.50 -0.21 16.10
CA GLU A 179 10.74 0.56 16.03
C GLU A 179 10.87 1.38 14.74
N GLY A 180 10.02 1.12 13.73
CA GLY A 180 10.12 1.81 12.44
C GLY A 180 9.44 1.09 11.29
N ARG A 181 10.20 0.70 10.26
CA ARG A 181 9.65 0.04 9.07
C ARG A 181 10.66 -0.86 8.37
N VAL A 182 10.14 -1.89 7.73
CA VAL A 182 10.87 -2.77 6.82
C VAL A 182 10.19 -2.74 5.46
N SER A 183 10.94 -2.57 4.39
CA SER A 183 10.43 -2.65 3.02
C SER A 183 11.42 -3.35 2.10
N ALA A 184 10.91 -4.02 1.09
CA ALA A 184 11.72 -4.47 -0.03
C ALA A 184 11.04 -4.16 -1.36
N MET A 185 11.85 -3.70 -2.30
CA MET A 185 11.53 -3.60 -3.71
C MET A 185 12.47 -4.55 -4.45
N ASN A 186 11.92 -5.62 -5.01
CA ASN A 186 12.74 -6.70 -5.57
C ASN A 186 13.72 -7.26 -4.52
N ARG A 187 15.04 -7.17 -4.78
CA ARG A 187 16.06 -7.60 -3.83
C ARG A 187 16.51 -6.49 -2.88
N ASP A 188 16.19 -5.24 -3.15
CA ASP A 188 16.65 -4.10 -2.35
C ASP A 188 15.80 -3.95 -1.09
N VAL A 189 16.40 -4.20 0.06
CA VAL A 189 15.77 -4.08 1.39
C VAL A 189 16.19 -2.79 2.05
N THR A 190 15.23 -2.14 2.67
CA THR A 190 15.46 -0.99 3.57
C THR A 190 14.80 -1.27 4.91
N VAL A 191 15.60 -1.24 5.96
CA VAL A 191 15.16 -1.35 7.35
C VAL A 191 15.44 -0.02 8.03
N THR A 192 14.40 0.59 8.60
CA THR A 192 14.54 1.83 9.39
C THR A 192 14.11 1.54 10.81
N GLN A 193 14.99 1.82 11.78
CA GLN A 193 14.74 1.68 13.21
C GLN A 193 15.16 2.98 13.90
N GLY A 194 14.21 3.71 14.46
CA GLY A 194 14.45 5.04 15.00
C GLY A 194 15.08 5.97 13.96
N THR A 195 16.31 6.42 14.19
CA THR A 195 17.08 7.29 13.28
C THR A 195 18.00 6.52 12.34
N VAL A 196 18.19 5.21 12.53
CA VAL A 196 19.09 4.39 11.74
C VAL A 196 18.35 3.81 10.54
N THR A 197 18.97 3.88 9.36
CA THR A 197 18.48 3.23 8.14
C THR A 197 19.59 2.35 7.58
N GLU A 198 19.28 1.08 7.45
CA GLU A 198 20.13 0.08 6.82
C GLU A 198 19.56 -0.30 5.46
N LYS A 199 20.43 -0.47 4.46
CA LYS A 199 20.07 -0.92 3.12
C LYS A 199 20.97 -2.08 2.73
N TYR A 200 20.37 -3.15 2.21
CA TYR A 200 21.08 -4.32 1.71
C TYR A 200 20.28 -5.03 0.62
N GLN A 201 20.90 -6.00 -0.04
CA GLN A 201 20.24 -6.83 -1.04
C GLN A 201 20.02 -8.25 -0.55
N LEU A 202 18.85 -8.81 -0.86
CA LEU A 202 18.57 -10.23 -0.64
C LEU A 202 19.46 -11.07 -1.55
N ALA A 203 20.11 -12.05 -0.98
CA ALA A 203 20.97 -12.99 -1.74
C ALA A 203 20.10 -13.87 -2.66
N ASP A 204 19.02 -14.40 -2.13
CA ASP A 204 18.15 -15.38 -2.78
C ASP A 204 16.71 -15.36 -2.22
N ARG A 205 15.89 -16.29 -2.71
CA ARG A 205 14.48 -16.48 -2.24
C ARG A 205 14.42 -16.94 -0.79
N ALA A 206 15.40 -17.72 -0.32
CA ALA A 206 15.44 -18.17 1.07
C ALA A 206 15.68 -16.98 2.02
N ALA A 207 16.50 -16.00 1.61
CA ALA A 207 16.68 -14.75 2.35
C ALA A 207 15.39 -13.93 2.39
N LEU A 208 14.62 -13.87 1.29
CA LEU A 208 13.30 -13.24 1.27
C LEU A 208 12.33 -13.91 2.24
N ARG A 209 12.26 -15.25 2.22
CA ARG A 209 11.38 -16.00 3.12
C ARG A 209 11.72 -15.76 4.59
N LYS A 210 13.03 -15.71 4.93
CA LYS A 210 13.49 -15.35 6.29
C LYS A 210 13.10 -13.92 6.68
N LEU A 211 13.24 -12.96 5.75
CA LEU A 211 12.82 -11.57 5.99
C LEU A 211 11.33 -11.50 6.30
N ILE A 212 10.49 -12.21 5.53
CA ILE A 212 9.05 -12.25 5.72
C ILE A 212 8.69 -12.90 7.06
N ALA A 213 9.25 -14.03 7.40
CA ALA A 213 9.01 -14.69 8.69
C ALA A 213 9.40 -13.79 9.87
N ALA A 214 10.53 -13.08 9.76
CA ALA A 214 11.04 -12.24 10.84
C ALA A 214 10.24 -10.94 11.05
N HIS A 215 9.76 -10.29 9.98
CA HIS A 215 9.21 -8.94 10.06
C HIS A 215 7.74 -8.82 9.63
N PHE A 216 7.20 -9.82 8.93
CA PHE A 216 5.84 -9.78 8.40
C PHE A 216 4.90 -10.76 9.11
N GLY A 217 5.44 -11.64 9.95
CA GLY A 217 4.67 -12.49 10.84
C GLY A 217 4.03 -13.72 10.18
N PHE A 218 4.44 -14.09 8.97
CA PHE A 218 3.99 -15.30 8.29
C PHE A 218 5.12 -16.01 7.56
N ASP A 219 4.93 -17.28 7.25
CA ASP A 219 5.79 -18.07 6.36
C ASP A 219 5.01 -18.51 5.13
N LEU A 220 5.65 -18.48 3.97
CA LEU A 220 5.06 -18.87 2.71
C LEU A 220 6.09 -19.71 1.91
N PRO A 221 6.04 -21.05 2.02
CA PRO A 221 7.00 -21.94 1.36
C PRO A 221 7.11 -21.74 -0.15
N GLU A 222 6.03 -21.32 -0.81
CA GLU A 222 5.99 -21.10 -2.25
C GLU A 222 6.90 -19.95 -2.73
N ILE A 223 7.41 -19.14 -1.79
CA ILE A 223 8.45 -18.13 -2.10
C ILE A 223 9.70 -18.80 -2.68
N ASP A 224 9.98 -20.05 -2.33
CA ASP A 224 11.12 -20.80 -2.86
C ASP A 224 11.07 -20.96 -4.39
N HIS A 225 9.85 -20.81 -4.98
CA HIS A 225 9.60 -20.88 -6.42
C HIS A 225 9.10 -19.55 -7.00
N LEU A 226 9.17 -18.45 -6.23
CA LEU A 226 8.69 -17.14 -6.66
C LEU A 226 9.43 -16.68 -7.91
N ARG A 227 8.68 -16.20 -8.91
CA ARG A 227 9.23 -15.57 -10.11
C ARG A 227 8.95 -14.07 -10.08
N VAL A 228 9.98 -13.29 -10.37
CA VAL A 228 9.88 -11.82 -10.41
C VAL A 228 10.53 -11.34 -11.69
N ALA A 229 9.74 -10.85 -12.64
CA ALA A 229 10.21 -10.50 -13.98
C ALA A 229 11.35 -9.47 -13.98
N SER A 230 11.37 -8.54 -13.00
CA SER A 230 12.44 -7.55 -12.85
C SER A 230 13.67 -8.06 -12.08
N VAL A 231 13.70 -9.34 -11.71
CA VAL A 231 14.85 -9.98 -11.03
C VAL A 231 15.26 -11.19 -11.85
N PRO A 232 16.22 -11.07 -12.80
CA PRO A 232 16.58 -12.13 -13.72
C PRO A 232 16.96 -13.45 -13.04
N GLU A 233 17.57 -13.39 -11.86
CA GLU A 233 17.96 -14.56 -11.07
C GLU A 233 16.73 -15.28 -10.44
N TRP A 234 15.55 -14.69 -10.52
CA TRP A 234 14.29 -15.25 -9.98
C TRP A 234 13.25 -15.54 -11.08
N ILE A 235 13.67 -15.66 -12.33
CA ILE A 235 12.81 -16.04 -13.48
C ILE A 235 12.64 -17.55 -13.55
#